data_eecd714f81d5a221ba1c065873567028
#
_entry.id   eecd714f81d5a221ba1c065873567028
#
_cell.length_a   1.000
_cell.length_b   1.000
_cell.length_c   1.000
_cell.angle_alpha   90.00
_cell.angle_beta   90.00
_cell.angle_gamma   90.00
#
_symmetry.space_group_name_H-M   'P 1'
#
loop_
_entity.id
_entity.type
_entity.pdbx_description
1 polymer ?
#
loop_
_entity_poly.entity_id
_entity_poly.type
_entity_poly.pdbx_seq_one_letter_code
_entity_poly.pdbx_strand_id
1 'polypeptide(L)'
;MINNIIVITIIYLLLGTVVLSEVSELDSASWKQYIRFGSVRVTKDNGISGYYRINRTSNYSFGDLRLYIYNLENNSYVFMRYKNSTKYRRYPRLYRFSTIAYQKNKKAGVALRYHFNQGLGFFMIPYNNGHIITEVAHAYDMSDYLNDNRKTSYARSGMYWDYNSKFFSTKLELENFYQISEIVEENLSRSQIMAEVIIPIRNDISASFIYEMEDYTKLNNNASSISLSIGWKGNMKWIL
;
A
#
# COMPACT_ATOMS: atom_id res chain seq x y z
N MET A 1 0.77 18.69 25.87
CA MET A 1 1.02 18.71 24.41
C MET A 1 2.51 18.66 24.04
N ILE A 2 3.37 19.52 24.60
CA ILE A 2 4.82 19.58 24.29
C ILE A 2 5.55 18.25 24.59
N ASN A 3 5.24 17.58 25.71
CA ASN A 3 5.89 16.30 26.06
C ASN A 3 5.63 15.16 25.05
N ASN A 4 4.45 15.12 24.45
CA ASN A 4 4.12 14.07 23.47
C ASN A 4 4.86 14.28 22.14
N ILE A 5 5.09 15.53 21.74
CA ILE A 5 5.86 15.87 20.53
C ILE A 5 7.32 15.46 20.71
N ILE A 6 7.90 15.71 21.89
CA ILE A 6 9.28 15.34 22.21
C ILE A 6 9.46 13.83 22.19
N VAL A 7 8.54 13.07 22.78
CA VAL A 7 8.58 11.60 22.77
C VAL A 7 8.48 11.04 21.34
N ILE A 8 7.56 11.57 20.53
CA ILE A 8 7.40 11.17 19.12
C ILE A 8 8.67 11.52 18.34
N THR A 9 9.26 12.70 18.53
CA THR A 9 10.49 13.12 17.85
C THR A 9 11.68 12.23 18.24
N ILE A 10 11.79 11.85 19.51
CA ILE A 10 12.83 10.94 20.00
C ILE A 10 12.66 9.55 19.39
N ILE A 11 11.42 9.04 19.29
CA ILE A 11 11.12 7.76 18.63
C ILE A 11 11.51 7.82 17.14
N TYR A 12 11.22 8.91 16.44
CA TYR A 12 11.63 9.11 15.05
C TYR A 12 13.15 9.21 14.88
N LEU A 13 13.85 9.90 15.79
CA LEU A 13 15.30 9.99 15.81
C LEU A 13 15.94 8.62 16.11
N LEU A 14 15.45 7.87 17.08
CA LEU A 14 15.94 6.52 17.40
C LEU A 14 15.70 5.53 16.27
N LEU A 15 14.56 5.62 15.58
CA LEU A 15 14.28 4.81 14.38
C LEU A 15 15.13 5.25 13.17
N GLY A 16 15.48 6.53 13.07
CA GLY A 16 16.31 7.09 12.00
C GLY A 16 17.80 6.78 12.11
N THR A 17 18.37 6.81 13.30
CA THR A 17 19.82 6.62 13.52
C THR A 17 20.31 5.20 13.34
N VAL A 18 19.44 4.20 13.47
CA VAL A 18 19.77 2.80 13.18
C VAL A 18 19.97 2.53 11.67
N VAL A 19 19.64 3.51 10.82
CA VAL A 19 19.66 3.36 9.34
C VAL A 19 21.07 3.50 8.75
N LEU A 20 21.99 4.18 9.40
CA LEU A 20 23.26 4.61 8.77
C LEU A 20 24.45 3.65 8.96
N SER A 21 24.32 2.56 9.73
CA SER A 21 25.46 1.72 10.07
C SER A 21 25.52 0.33 9.40
N GLU A 22 24.60 -0.04 8.54
CA GLU A 22 24.53 -1.41 8.00
C GLU A 22 24.54 -1.53 6.46
N VAL A 23 25.29 -0.72 5.76
CA VAL A 23 25.46 -0.88 4.31
C VAL A 23 26.88 -1.36 4.02
N SER A 24 27.10 -2.66 4.00
CA SER A 24 28.26 -3.25 3.28
C SER A 24 28.25 -4.78 3.17
N GLU A 25 27.19 -5.38 2.72
CA GLU A 25 27.29 -6.64 1.96
C GLU A 25 26.47 -6.44 0.69
N LEU A 26 27.09 -6.75 -0.45
CA LEU A 26 26.45 -6.77 -1.77
C LEU A 26 25.25 -7.74 -1.73
N ASP A 27 24.12 -7.23 -1.24
CA ASP A 27 22.87 -7.96 -1.17
C ASP A 27 22.29 -8.00 -2.60
N SER A 28 22.44 -9.14 -3.26
CA SER A 28 21.97 -9.31 -4.64
C SER A 28 20.46 -9.06 -4.70
N ALA A 29 20.07 -7.98 -5.32
CA ALA A 29 18.68 -7.58 -5.45
C ALA A 29 18.09 -8.10 -6.77
N SER A 30 16.91 -8.68 -6.70
CA SER A 30 16.10 -8.98 -7.88
C SER A 30 15.07 -7.88 -8.11
N TRP A 31 14.91 -7.50 -9.37
CA TRP A 31 13.94 -6.50 -9.80
C TRP A 31 12.89 -7.15 -10.68
N LYS A 32 11.62 -6.86 -10.42
CA LYS A 32 10.47 -7.35 -11.20
C LYS A 32 9.56 -6.20 -11.55
N GLN A 33 8.98 -6.27 -12.72
CA GLN A 33 7.97 -5.31 -13.18
C GLN A 33 6.69 -6.03 -13.58
N TYR A 34 5.57 -5.33 -13.41
CA TYR A 34 4.24 -5.78 -13.76
C TYR A 34 3.52 -4.64 -14.48
N ILE A 35 2.88 -4.97 -15.59
CA ILE A 35 2.01 -4.05 -16.31
C ILE A 35 0.68 -4.73 -16.50
N ARG A 36 -0.42 -4.05 -16.23
CA ARG A 36 -1.77 -4.58 -16.44
C ARG A 36 -2.66 -3.53 -17.08
N PHE A 37 -3.55 -3.98 -17.95
CA PHE A 37 -4.61 -3.20 -18.55
C PHE A 37 -5.92 -3.96 -18.47
N GLY A 38 -7.02 -3.25 -18.24
CA GLY A 38 -8.30 -3.91 -18.11
C GLY A 38 -9.47 -2.96 -17.97
N SER A 39 -10.61 -3.53 -17.63
CA SER A 39 -11.81 -2.80 -17.27
C SER A 39 -11.87 -2.60 -15.77
N VAL A 40 -12.48 -1.50 -15.35
CA VAL A 40 -12.76 -1.21 -13.94
C VAL A 40 -14.16 -0.67 -13.80
N ARG A 41 -14.83 -1.07 -12.73
CA ARG A 41 -16.08 -0.48 -12.27
C ARG A 41 -15.88 0.07 -10.86
N VAL A 42 -16.11 1.35 -10.69
CA VAL A 42 -16.03 2.05 -9.39
C VAL A 42 -17.43 2.51 -9.02
N THR A 43 -18.02 1.90 -7.98
CA THR A 43 -19.40 2.14 -7.55
C THR A 43 -20.39 1.93 -8.71
N LYS A 44 -20.71 2.98 -9.49
CA LYS A 44 -21.63 2.94 -10.63
C LYS A 44 -20.99 3.33 -11.97
N ASP A 45 -19.73 3.77 -11.97
CA ASP A 45 -19.04 4.21 -13.18
C ASP A 45 -18.15 3.10 -13.71
N ASN A 46 -18.21 2.89 -15.02
CA ASN A 46 -17.34 1.98 -15.73
C ASN A 46 -16.17 2.75 -16.35
N GLY A 47 -15.09 2.05 -16.63
CA GLY A 47 -13.94 2.63 -17.24
C GLY A 47 -12.84 1.63 -17.56
N ILE A 48 -11.70 2.16 -17.92
CA ILE A 48 -10.47 1.39 -18.17
C ILE A 48 -9.47 1.60 -17.04
N SER A 49 -8.71 0.55 -16.75
CA SER A 49 -7.67 0.57 -15.72
C SER A 49 -6.29 0.29 -16.32
N GLY A 50 -5.30 1.05 -15.86
CA GLY A 50 -3.89 0.78 -16.06
C GLY A 50 -3.20 0.60 -14.71
N TYR A 51 -2.31 -0.36 -14.64
CA TYR A 51 -1.49 -0.61 -13.45
C TYR A 51 -0.05 -0.88 -13.84
N TYR A 52 0.85 -0.23 -13.12
CA TYR A 52 2.28 -0.46 -13.23
C TYR A 52 2.89 -0.67 -11.86
N ARG A 53 3.75 -1.66 -11.74
CA ARG A 53 4.46 -1.97 -10.49
C ARG A 53 5.89 -2.31 -10.79
N ILE A 54 6.80 -1.75 -9.99
CA ILE A 54 8.19 -2.18 -9.89
C ILE A 54 8.44 -2.62 -8.46
N ASN A 55 9.01 -3.80 -8.28
CA ASN A 55 9.52 -4.20 -6.98
C ASN A 55 10.98 -4.62 -7.03
N ARG A 56 11.68 -4.29 -5.96
CA ARG A 56 13.03 -4.70 -5.64
C ARG A 56 12.98 -5.59 -4.42
N THR A 57 13.55 -6.77 -4.51
CA THR A 57 13.61 -7.70 -3.38
C THR A 57 15.04 -8.16 -3.18
N SER A 58 15.52 -8.06 -1.95
CA SER A 58 16.76 -8.64 -1.49
C SER A 58 16.53 -9.48 -0.23
N ASN A 59 17.59 -10.05 0.35
CA ASN A 59 17.45 -10.86 1.56
C ASN A 59 16.87 -10.05 2.75
N TYR A 60 17.24 -8.78 2.85
CA TYR A 60 16.88 -7.93 3.98
C TYR A 60 15.99 -6.75 3.64
N SER A 61 15.86 -6.38 2.37
CA SER A 61 15.11 -5.20 1.98
C SER A 61 14.12 -5.50 0.87
N PHE A 62 13.02 -4.74 0.87
CA PHE A 62 11.98 -4.79 -0.14
C PHE A 62 11.54 -3.36 -0.48
N GLY A 63 11.56 -3.03 -1.77
CA GLY A 63 11.03 -1.78 -2.31
C GLY A 63 9.88 -2.09 -3.28
N ASP A 64 8.79 -1.35 -3.20
CA ASP A 64 7.58 -1.58 -4.00
C ASP A 64 6.99 -0.24 -4.45
N LEU A 65 7.06 0.05 -5.73
CA LEU A 65 6.42 1.20 -6.36
C LEU A 65 5.21 0.71 -7.17
N ARG A 66 4.04 1.28 -6.90
CA ARG A 66 2.78 0.99 -7.61
C ARG A 66 2.17 2.26 -8.16
N LEU A 67 1.66 2.18 -9.36
CA LEU A 67 0.90 3.22 -10.02
C LEU A 67 -0.40 2.60 -10.55
N TYR A 68 -1.53 3.17 -10.14
CA TYR A 68 -2.87 2.85 -10.66
C TYR A 68 -3.44 4.06 -11.35
N ILE A 69 -4.02 3.86 -12.51
CA ILE A 69 -4.72 4.90 -13.27
C ILE A 69 -6.05 4.32 -13.70
N TYR A 70 -7.15 4.95 -13.29
CA TYR A 70 -8.48 4.62 -13.76
C TYR A 70 -9.03 5.82 -14.54
N ASN A 71 -9.45 5.55 -15.77
CA ASN A 71 -10.18 6.51 -16.59
C ASN A 71 -11.63 6.06 -16.67
N LEU A 72 -12.48 6.73 -15.91
CA LEU A 72 -13.90 6.45 -15.76
C LEU A 72 -14.71 7.42 -16.64
N GLU A 73 -15.97 7.09 -16.92
CA GLU A 73 -16.86 7.93 -17.76
C GLU A 73 -16.93 9.39 -17.28
N ASN A 74 -17.00 9.62 -15.98
CA ASN A 74 -17.16 10.97 -15.42
C ASN A 74 -15.94 11.46 -14.63
N ASN A 75 -14.97 10.62 -14.33
CA ASN A 75 -13.83 10.96 -13.47
C ASN A 75 -12.59 10.17 -13.80
N SER A 76 -11.45 10.67 -13.32
CA SER A 76 -10.20 9.95 -13.31
C SER A 76 -9.70 9.73 -11.89
N TYR A 77 -9.09 8.59 -11.68
CA TYR A 77 -8.42 8.24 -10.43
C TYR A 77 -6.95 7.94 -10.71
N VAL A 78 -6.08 8.50 -9.91
CA VAL A 78 -4.64 8.22 -9.94
C VAL A 78 -4.19 7.92 -8.53
N PHE A 79 -3.53 6.80 -8.36
CA PHE A 79 -2.91 6.40 -7.11
C PHE A 79 -1.47 5.96 -7.37
N MET A 80 -0.54 6.54 -6.63
CA MET A 80 0.87 6.15 -6.63
C MET A 80 1.29 5.84 -5.20
N ARG A 81 1.96 4.71 -4.99
CA ARG A 81 2.46 4.30 -3.68
C ARG A 81 3.88 3.77 -3.79
N TYR A 82 4.75 4.25 -2.95
CA TYR A 82 6.08 3.68 -2.73
C TYR A 82 6.19 3.19 -1.30
N LYS A 83 6.52 1.92 -1.12
CA LYS A 83 6.81 1.30 0.17
C LYS A 83 8.23 0.78 0.16
N ASN A 84 8.97 1.11 1.20
CA ASN A 84 10.27 0.53 1.49
C ASN A 84 10.23 -0.18 2.84
N SER A 85 10.82 -1.37 2.93
CA SER A 85 10.90 -2.13 4.17
C SER A 85 12.26 -2.79 4.33
N THR A 86 12.70 -2.91 5.58
CA THR A 86 13.99 -3.50 5.94
C THR A 86 13.82 -4.41 7.15
N LYS A 87 14.23 -5.67 7.02
CA LYS A 87 14.23 -6.67 8.09
C LYS A 87 15.35 -6.39 9.08
N TYR A 88 15.09 -6.68 10.33
CA TYR A 88 16.15 -6.69 11.34
C TYR A 88 16.97 -7.97 11.22
N ARG A 89 18.29 -7.86 11.14
CA ARG A 89 19.18 -9.04 10.99
C ARG A 89 19.05 -10.00 12.16
N ARG A 90 18.96 -9.49 13.39
CA ARG A 90 18.80 -10.28 14.62
C ARG A 90 17.41 -10.92 14.75
N TYR A 91 16.38 -10.30 14.17
CA TYR A 91 14.99 -10.74 14.25
C TYR A 91 14.38 -10.79 12.84
N PRO A 92 14.64 -11.85 12.05
CA PRO A 92 14.29 -11.87 10.61
C PRO A 92 12.78 -11.85 10.32
N ARG A 93 11.96 -12.11 11.35
CA ARG A 93 10.49 -11.96 11.24
C ARG A 93 10.00 -10.53 11.46
N LEU A 94 10.83 -9.66 12.06
CA LEU A 94 10.51 -8.27 12.32
C LEU A 94 11.13 -7.38 11.24
N TYR A 95 10.38 -6.42 10.75
CA TYR A 95 10.89 -5.41 9.83
C TYR A 95 10.30 -4.04 10.15
N ARG A 96 11.00 -3.00 9.77
CA ARG A 96 10.49 -1.63 9.72
C ARG A 96 10.08 -1.31 8.29
N PHE A 97 9.12 -0.41 8.15
CA PHE A 97 8.73 0.08 6.84
C PHE A 97 8.35 1.55 6.87
N SER A 98 8.43 2.16 5.69
CA SER A 98 7.89 3.49 5.40
C SER A 98 7.12 3.42 4.10
N THR A 99 6.00 4.12 4.03
CA THR A 99 5.18 4.22 2.83
C THR A 99 4.86 5.68 2.57
N ILE A 100 4.95 6.07 1.31
CA ILE A 100 4.48 7.35 0.80
C ILE A 100 3.47 7.03 -0.29
N ALA A 101 2.31 7.66 -0.25
CA ALA A 101 1.31 7.53 -1.30
C ALA A 101 0.74 8.88 -1.69
N TYR A 102 0.39 8.97 -2.95
CA TYR A 102 -0.33 10.06 -3.59
C TYR A 102 -1.62 9.51 -4.17
N GLN A 103 -2.71 10.18 -3.91
CA GLN A 103 -4.02 9.80 -4.40
C GLN A 103 -4.76 11.02 -4.92
N LYS A 104 -5.32 10.91 -6.11
CA LYS A 104 -6.27 11.87 -6.68
C LYS A 104 -7.56 11.13 -6.99
N ASN A 105 -8.63 11.48 -6.30
CA ASN A 105 -9.93 10.84 -6.48
C ASN A 105 -11.07 11.87 -6.30
N LYS A 106 -11.45 12.48 -7.39
CA LYS A 106 -12.52 13.50 -7.38
C LYS A 106 -13.88 12.96 -6.90
N LYS A 107 -14.12 11.64 -7.06
CA LYS A 107 -15.42 11.02 -6.72
C LYS A 107 -15.63 10.80 -5.22
N ALA A 108 -14.54 10.50 -4.49
CA ALA A 108 -14.60 10.37 -3.03
C ALA A 108 -14.57 11.73 -2.30
N GLY A 109 -14.73 12.85 -3.03
CA GLY A 109 -14.61 14.19 -2.46
C GLY A 109 -13.17 14.57 -2.12
N VAL A 110 -12.19 13.73 -2.48
CA VAL A 110 -10.76 13.94 -2.24
C VAL A 110 -10.13 14.45 -3.54
N ALA A 111 -9.97 15.75 -3.68
CA ALA A 111 -9.27 16.29 -4.83
C ALA A 111 -7.81 15.79 -4.85
N LEU A 112 -7.19 15.75 -3.69
CA LEU A 112 -5.79 15.35 -3.52
C LEU A 112 -5.54 14.82 -2.11
N ARG A 113 -4.82 13.69 -2.00
CA ARG A 113 -4.35 13.16 -0.72
C ARG A 113 -2.87 12.76 -0.83
N TYR A 114 -2.06 13.27 0.07
CA TYR A 114 -0.74 12.74 0.37
C TYR A 114 -0.83 11.92 1.65
N HIS A 115 -0.35 10.72 1.60
CA HIS A 115 -0.34 9.80 2.73
C HIS A 115 1.08 9.36 3.02
N PHE A 116 1.47 9.45 4.27
CA PHE A 116 2.74 8.93 4.78
C PHE A 116 2.47 8.01 5.96
N ASN A 117 3.11 6.86 6.00
CA ASN A 117 3.10 6.04 7.20
C ASN A 117 4.47 5.42 7.46
N GLN A 118 4.76 5.18 8.74
CA GLN A 118 5.97 4.52 9.20
C GLN A 118 5.64 3.62 10.38
N GLY A 119 6.19 2.39 10.37
CA GLY A 119 5.86 1.41 11.38
C GLY A 119 6.73 0.17 11.36
N LEU A 120 6.24 -0.81 12.10
CA LEU A 120 6.83 -2.13 12.24
C LEU A 120 5.88 -3.18 11.67
N GLY A 121 6.46 -4.20 11.05
CA GLY A 121 5.73 -5.35 10.57
C GLY A 121 6.32 -6.65 11.07
N PHE A 122 5.50 -7.66 11.18
CA PHE A 122 5.86 -8.96 11.69
C PHE A 122 5.32 -10.08 10.81
N PHE A 123 6.19 -10.99 10.38
CA PHE A 123 5.83 -12.22 9.69
C PHE A 123 5.27 -13.22 10.70
N MET A 124 3.94 -13.31 10.79
CA MET A 124 3.27 -14.18 11.76
C MET A 124 3.46 -15.65 11.41
N ILE A 125 3.05 -16.03 10.21
CA ILE A 125 2.99 -17.43 9.76
C ILE A 125 3.63 -17.52 8.38
N PRO A 126 4.89 -17.98 8.29
CA PRO A 126 5.44 -18.41 7.01
C PRO A 126 4.95 -19.83 6.72
N TYR A 127 4.55 -20.08 5.49
CA TYR A 127 4.22 -21.41 4.99
C TYR A 127 4.73 -21.55 3.55
N ASN A 128 4.81 -22.80 3.04
CA ASN A 128 5.51 -23.07 1.77
C ASN A 128 4.99 -22.25 0.58
N ASN A 129 3.69 -21.91 0.59
CA ASN A 129 3.03 -21.26 -0.53
C ASN A 129 2.63 -19.81 -0.24
N GLY A 130 3.13 -19.20 0.83
CA GLY A 130 2.79 -17.83 1.17
C GLY A 130 3.15 -17.42 2.60
N HIS A 131 2.51 -16.35 3.05
CA HIS A 131 2.74 -15.82 4.39
C HIS A 131 1.57 -14.96 4.87
N ILE A 132 1.49 -14.82 6.18
CA ILE A 132 0.63 -13.83 6.83
C ILE A 132 1.54 -12.84 7.55
N ILE A 133 1.28 -11.55 7.31
CA ILE A 133 2.01 -10.43 7.89
C ILE A 133 1.03 -9.54 8.62
N THR A 134 1.47 -9.00 9.76
CA THR A 134 0.78 -7.89 10.44
C THR A 134 1.68 -6.67 10.49
N GLU A 135 1.07 -5.49 10.42
CA GLU A 135 1.75 -4.21 10.53
C GLU A 135 1.04 -3.30 11.52
N VAL A 136 1.82 -2.52 12.25
CA VAL A 136 1.35 -1.39 13.05
C VAL A 136 2.18 -0.16 12.70
N ALA A 137 1.52 0.99 12.57
CA ALA A 137 2.17 2.20 12.12
C ALA A 137 1.50 3.45 12.68
N HIS A 138 2.25 4.55 12.69
CA HIS A 138 1.72 5.89 12.68
C HIS A 138 1.54 6.32 11.22
N ALA A 139 0.36 6.80 10.88
CA ALA A 139 0.04 7.31 9.56
C ALA A 139 -0.37 8.78 9.64
N TYR A 140 -0.06 9.52 8.58
CA TYR A 140 -0.35 10.93 8.46
C TYR A 140 -0.87 11.22 7.07
N ASP A 141 -2.05 11.84 7.00
CA ASP A 141 -2.67 12.31 5.77
C ASP A 141 -2.62 13.84 5.71
N MET A 142 -2.32 14.34 4.54
CA MET A 142 -2.57 15.70 4.14
C MET A 142 -3.49 15.66 2.92
N SER A 143 -4.71 16.09 3.07
CA SER A 143 -5.73 15.99 2.02
C SER A 143 -6.45 17.32 1.85
N ASP A 144 -6.83 17.58 0.60
CA ASP A 144 -7.69 18.67 0.19
C ASP A 144 -9.12 18.12 0.09
N TYR A 145 -9.77 17.99 1.24
CA TYR A 145 -11.17 17.58 1.34
C TYR A 145 -12.06 18.82 1.18
N LEU A 146 -12.86 18.87 0.13
CA LEU A 146 -13.92 19.89 -0.04
C LEU A 146 -13.40 21.34 0.16
N ASN A 147 -12.25 21.67 -0.41
CA ASN A 147 -11.57 22.98 -0.27
C ASN A 147 -10.93 23.25 1.11
N ASP A 148 -10.80 22.26 1.97
CA ASP A 148 -10.17 22.39 3.27
C ASP A 148 -8.90 21.55 3.33
N ASN A 149 -7.75 22.18 3.60
CA ASN A 149 -6.45 21.51 3.76
C ASN A 149 -6.41 20.81 5.12
N ARG A 150 -6.81 19.53 5.16
CA ARG A 150 -6.84 18.75 6.40
C ARG A 150 -5.55 17.96 6.61
N LYS A 151 -5.08 18.03 7.84
CA LYS A 151 -3.94 17.27 8.35
C LYS A 151 -4.41 16.32 9.44
N THR A 152 -4.34 15.02 9.17
CA THR A 152 -4.90 14.00 10.08
C THR A 152 -3.86 12.94 10.40
N SER A 153 -3.74 12.61 11.68
CA SER A 153 -2.88 11.52 12.16
C SER A 153 -3.71 10.31 12.57
N TYR A 154 -3.19 9.11 12.28
CA TYR A 154 -3.85 7.85 12.56
C TYR A 154 -2.90 6.85 13.24
N ALA A 155 -3.46 6.04 14.13
CA ALA A 155 -2.92 4.73 14.42
C ALA A 155 -3.38 3.79 13.30
N ARG A 156 -2.44 3.14 12.61
CA ARG A 156 -2.72 2.20 11.54
C ARG A 156 -2.40 0.80 11.97
N SER A 157 -3.29 -0.15 11.68
CA SER A 157 -3.04 -1.59 11.72
C SER A 157 -3.30 -2.20 10.35
N GLY A 158 -2.54 -3.23 10.01
CA GLY A 158 -2.69 -3.94 8.75
C GLY A 158 -2.49 -5.44 8.92
N MET A 159 -3.23 -6.23 8.14
CA MET A 159 -3.02 -7.66 7.98
C MET A 159 -2.95 -7.98 6.48
N TYR A 160 -1.96 -8.75 6.10
CA TYR A 160 -1.69 -9.11 4.71
C TYR A 160 -1.55 -10.62 4.61
N TRP A 161 -2.27 -11.20 3.69
CA TRP A 161 -2.19 -12.62 3.39
C TRP A 161 -1.90 -12.81 1.91
N ASP A 162 -0.80 -13.50 1.62
CA ASP A 162 -0.40 -13.92 0.28
C ASP A 162 -0.41 -15.45 0.21
N TYR A 163 -1.03 -15.99 -0.85
CA TYR A 163 -1.02 -17.41 -1.14
C TYR A 163 -0.72 -17.64 -2.62
N ASN A 164 0.20 -18.54 -2.91
CA ASN A 164 0.62 -18.90 -4.25
C ASN A 164 0.46 -20.39 -4.48
N SER A 165 -0.38 -20.77 -5.42
CA SER A 165 -0.50 -22.12 -5.91
C SER A 165 0.02 -22.25 -7.34
N LYS A 166 0.05 -23.46 -7.87
CA LYS A 166 0.40 -23.72 -9.27
C LYS A 166 -0.61 -23.08 -10.24
N PHE A 167 -1.86 -22.97 -9.83
CA PHE A 167 -2.96 -22.55 -10.70
C PHE A 167 -3.38 -21.10 -10.53
N PHE A 168 -3.16 -20.52 -9.36
CA PHE A 168 -3.53 -19.15 -9.06
C PHE A 168 -2.72 -18.60 -7.88
N SER A 169 -2.64 -17.28 -7.80
CA SER A 169 -2.14 -16.56 -6.62
C SER A 169 -3.24 -15.67 -6.08
N THR A 170 -3.33 -15.56 -4.76
CA THR A 170 -4.26 -14.64 -4.10
C THR A 170 -3.51 -13.70 -3.18
N LYS A 171 -4.08 -12.54 -2.99
CA LYS A 171 -3.61 -11.55 -2.04
C LYS A 171 -4.79 -10.89 -1.35
N LEU A 172 -4.73 -10.78 -0.03
CA LEU A 172 -5.69 -10.06 0.78
C LEU A 172 -4.94 -9.02 1.61
N GLU A 173 -5.35 -7.77 1.52
CA GLU A 173 -4.86 -6.67 2.35
C GLU A 173 -6.04 -6.11 3.15
N LEU A 174 -5.90 -6.05 4.47
CA LEU A 174 -6.86 -5.45 5.40
C LEU A 174 -6.12 -4.35 6.15
N GLU A 175 -6.58 -3.13 6.06
CA GLU A 175 -5.96 -1.99 6.74
C GLU A 175 -7.02 -1.20 7.50
N ASN A 176 -6.71 -0.80 8.74
CA ASN A 176 -7.54 0.05 9.56
C ASN A 176 -6.77 1.30 9.97
N PHE A 177 -7.40 2.44 9.84
CA PHE A 177 -6.87 3.75 10.20
C PHE A 177 -7.78 4.34 11.27
N TYR A 178 -7.29 4.41 12.49
CA TYR A 178 -7.99 5.03 13.61
C TYR A 178 -7.43 6.44 13.83
N GLN A 179 -8.26 7.46 13.68
CA GLN A 179 -7.85 8.85 13.85
C GLN A 179 -7.47 9.12 15.31
N ILE A 180 -6.25 9.64 15.52
CA ILE A 180 -5.69 9.99 16.82
C ILE A 180 -5.47 11.50 16.97
N SER A 181 -5.52 12.27 15.88
CA SER A 181 -5.54 13.74 15.94
C SER A 181 -6.90 14.22 16.42
N GLU A 182 -6.94 15.48 16.87
CA GLU A 182 -8.19 16.13 17.25
C GLU A 182 -9.23 16.07 16.14
N ILE A 183 -10.46 15.76 16.50
CA ILE A 183 -11.60 15.69 15.58
C ILE A 183 -12.31 17.02 15.66
N VAL A 184 -12.13 17.87 14.65
CA VAL A 184 -12.72 19.22 14.61
C VAL A 184 -14.14 19.16 14.05
N GLU A 185 -14.35 18.42 12.95
CA GLU A 185 -15.65 18.37 12.27
C GLU A 185 -16.12 16.93 12.04
N GLU A 186 -15.29 16.11 11.43
CA GLU A 186 -15.64 14.74 11.02
C GLU A 186 -14.54 13.74 11.39
N ASN A 187 -14.96 12.57 11.84
CA ASN A 187 -14.05 11.47 12.11
C ASN A 187 -13.69 10.76 10.79
N LEU A 188 -12.43 10.85 10.39
CA LEU A 188 -11.88 10.27 9.16
C LEU A 188 -11.30 8.86 9.35
N SER A 189 -11.64 8.18 10.46
CA SER A 189 -11.28 6.78 10.66
C SER A 189 -11.90 5.92 9.57
N ARG A 190 -11.11 5.00 9.02
CA ARG A 190 -11.53 4.18 7.88
C ARG A 190 -10.91 2.80 7.89
N SER A 191 -11.58 1.90 7.20
CA SER A 191 -11.09 0.55 6.87
C SER A 191 -10.88 0.43 5.36
N GLN A 192 -9.85 -0.26 4.96
CA GLN A 192 -9.54 -0.57 3.55
C GLN A 192 -9.37 -2.06 3.38
N ILE A 193 -9.97 -2.61 2.34
CA ILE A 193 -9.89 -4.01 1.97
C ILE A 193 -9.47 -4.09 0.51
N MET A 194 -8.47 -4.91 0.21
CA MET A 194 -8.11 -5.26 -1.15
C MET A 194 -7.99 -6.78 -1.25
N ALA A 195 -8.69 -7.38 -2.19
CA ALA A 195 -8.57 -8.78 -2.54
C ALA A 195 -8.18 -8.91 -4.01
N GLU A 196 -7.14 -9.67 -4.29
CA GLU A 196 -6.63 -9.91 -5.64
C GLU A 196 -6.52 -11.40 -5.89
N VAL A 197 -6.99 -11.84 -7.06
CA VAL A 197 -6.78 -13.20 -7.59
C VAL A 197 -6.08 -13.07 -8.94
N ILE A 198 -4.96 -13.77 -9.10
CA ILE A 198 -4.16 -13.78 -10.32
C ILE A 198 -4.14 -15.21 -10.86
N ILE A 199 -4.55 -15.37 -12.11
CA ILE A 199 -4.58 -16.66 -12.82
C ILE A 199 -3.55 -16.59 -13.95
N PRO A 200 -2.47 -17.40 -13.90
CA PRO A 200 -1.51 -17.47 -14.98
C PRO A 200 -2.16 -18.08 -16.23
N ILE A 201 -2.02 -17.41 -17.38
CA ILE A 201 -2.49 -17.88 -18.68
C ILE A 201 -1.31 -18.51 -19.44
N ARG A 202 -0.17 -17.85 -19.41
CA ARG A 202 1.09 -18.26 -20.04
C ARG A 202 2.24 -17.71 -19.19
N ASN A 203 3.47 -18.20 -19.39
CA ASN A 203 4.64 -17.91 -18.55
C ASN A 203 4.71 -16.50 -17.92
N ASP A 204 4.47 -15.46 -18.72
CA ASP A 204 4.58 -14.07 -18.28
C ASP A 204 3.23 -13.32 -18.33
N ILE A 205 2.17 -13.98 -18.81
CA ILE A 205 0.84 -13.38 -19.00
C ILE A 205 -0.13 -13.97 -17.99
N SER A 206 -0.89 -13.12 -17.33
CA SER A 206 -1.91 -13.51 -16.35
C SER A 206 -3.19 -12.68 -16.52
N ALA A 207 -4.33 -13.28 -16.16
CA ALA A 207 -5.54 -12.54 -15.86
C ALA A 207 -5.58 -12.23 -14.37
N SER A 208 -6.12 -11.08 -14.00
CA SER A 208 -6.33 -10.73 -12.59
C SER A 208 -7.71 -10.14 -12.37
N PHE A 209 -8.27 -10.51 -11.23
CA PHE A 209 -9.48 -9.93 -10.65
C PHE A 209 -9.10 -9.23 -9.37
N ILE A 210 -9.51 -7.97 -9.20
CA ILE A 210 -9.22 -7.17 -8.01
C ILE A 210 -10.52 -6.58 -7.52
N TYR A 211 -10.75 -6.69 -6.22
CA TYR A 211 -11.78 -6.00 -5.46
C TYR A 211 -11.10 -5.08 -4.45
N GLU A 212 -11.51 -3.83 -4.41
CA GLU A 212 -11.07 -2.85 -3.42
C GLU A 212 -12.29 -2.19 -2.79
N MET A 213 -12.20 -1.91 -1.49
CA MET A 213 -13.21 -1.18 -0.74
C MET A 213 -12.53 -0.26 0.27
N GLU A 214 -12.98 0.97 0.34
CA GLU A 214 -12.65 1.93 1.39
C GLU A 214 -13.95 2.35 2.08
N ASP A 215 -14.04 2.14 3.39
CA ASP A 215 -15.20 2.43 4.21
C ASP A 215 -14.82 3.42 5.32
N TYR A 216 -15.48 4.57 5.31
CA TYR A 216 -15.36 5.60 6.35
C TYR A 216 -16.40 5.35 7.44
N THR A 217 -15.97 4.91 8.60
CA THR A 217 -16.78 4.42 9.72
C THR A 217 -17.92 5.38 10.14
N LYS A 218 -17.79 6.69 9.92
CA LYS A 218 -18.78 7.69 10.38
C LYS A 218 -19.35 8.57 9.27
N LEU A 219 -18.88 8.49 8.04
CA LEU A 219 -19.32 9.35 6.96
C LEU A 219 -20.37 8.73 6.05
N ASN A 220 -20.75 7.46 6.27
CA ASN A 220 -21.59 6.67 5.34
C ASN A 220 -21.12 6.74 3.88
N ASN A 221 -19.82 6.95 3.67
CA ASN A 221 -19.22 7.12 2.35
C ASN A 221 -18.34 5.91 2.05
N ASN A 222 -18.90 4.97 1.29
CA ASN A 222 -18.21 3.75 0.88
C ASN A 222 -17.82 3.86 -0.57
N ALA A 223 -16.56 3.68 -0.87
CA ALA A 223 -16.06 3.55 -2.23
C ALA A 223 -15.62 2.11 -2.48
N SER A 224 -16.15 1.48 -3.50
CA SER A 224 -15.71 0.15 -3.92
C SER A 224 -15.36 0.12 -5.39
N SER A 225 -14.40 -0.71 -5.74
CA SER A 225 -14.02 -0.95 -7.12
C SER A 225 -13.85 -2.44 -7.40
N ILE A 226 -14.18 -2.83 -8.62
CA ILE A 226 -13.91 -4.15 -9.18
C ILE A 226 -13.16 -3.94 -10.48
N SER A 227 -12.05 -4.62 -10.67
CA SER A 227 -11.32 -4.60 -11.92
C SER A 227 -10.99 -5.99 -12.44
N LEU A 228 -11.07 -6.13 -13.77
CA LEU A 228 -10.64 -7.30 -14.52
C LEU A 228 -9.54 -6.85 -15.46
N SER A 229 -8.38 -7.49 -15.43
CA SER A 229 -7.25 -7.09 -16.24
C SER A 229 -6.42 -8.25 -16.74
N ILE A 230 -5.74 -8.03 -17.87
CA ILE A 230 -4.68 -8.88 -18.39
C ILE A 230 -3.37 -8.18 -18.13
N GLY A 231 -2.40 -8.91 -17.64
CA GLY A 231 -1.11 -8.38 -17.25
C GLY A 231 0.05 -9.19 -17.76
N TRP A 232 1.17 -8.52 -17.82
CA TRP A 232 2.48 -9.09 -18.10
C TRP A 232 3.42 -8.85 -16.93
N LYS A 233 4.25 -9.87 -16.64
CA LYS A 233 5.28 -9.85 -15.60
C LYS A 233 6.63 -10.14 -16.22
N GLY A 234 7.64 -9.32 -15.93
CA GLY A 234 9.00 -9.54 -16.40
C GLY A 234 10.06 -9.23 -15.34
N ASN A 235 11.23 -9.83 -15.50
CA ASN A 235 12.40 -9.46 -14.75
C ASN A 235 13.01 -8.20 -15.39
N MET A 236 13.35 -7.22 -14.57
CA MET A 236 14.05 -6.03 -15.02
C MET A 236 15.55 -6.25 -14.83
N LYS A 237 16.30 -6.29 -15.93
CA LYS A 237 17.76 -6.28 -15.90
C LYS A 237 18.19 -4.82 -16.06
N TRP A 238 18.70 -4.22 -15.02
CA TRP A 238 19.43 -2.96 -15.13
C TRP A 238 20.79 -3.26 -15.75
N ILE A 239 21.03 -2.74 -16.93
CA ILE A 239 22.38 -2.68 -17.49
C ILE A 239 22.94 -1.35 -16.95
N LEU A 240 23.69 -1.43 -15.85
CA LEU A 240 24.52 -0.35 -15.35
C LEU A 240 25.92 -0.53 -15.94
#